data_5b28147242fed65832ddd97ea1170a0a
#
_entry.id   5b28147242fed65832ddd97ea1170a0a
#
_cell.length_a   1.000
_cell.length_b   1.000
_cell.length_c   1.000
_cell.angle_alpha   90.00
_cell.angle_beta   90.00
_cell.angle_gamma   90.00
#
_symmetry.space_group_name_H-M   'P 1'
#
loop_
_entity.id
_entity.type
_entity.pdbx_description
1 polymer ?
#
loop_
_entity_poly.entity_id
_entity_poly.type
_entity_poly.pdbx_seq_one_letter_code
_entity_poly.pdbx_strand_id
1 'polypeptide(L)'
;MSHVIPLPVIQTLKSNRCNSNVFWAHRKLTKGNYVRFFWEESTRQLSPRIQGSPRIQGSPRIRRSPLQQSRYASGSNLVWRAHRQHWQWHTSRMTKIPTPRAQTNEAAQASSPSLAVTGASGNVGGVVARLLSEHGLPLRLLANTPSRAPKLPGAHAVQCSYEDTPASREALSGVDILFMVSAPESEDRLDKHLAFVDAAAASGVRHIVYLSFMKAAPDATFTLARTHFHTEERIKASGMTYTFLRDNFYADFFVALPDEEGRILGPAGDGRVGVVAREDAGRVTAGVLADPARYENQTLDVTGPEALTLEEITQILTRVWGRPVTYVRETVEEAYESRKKWPAAQWQYDSWVSTYTSIARGEMDVVSTTVRDVTGRDPLTFEEVARLALASGR
;
A
#
# COMPACT_ATOMS: atom_id res chain seq x y z
N MET A 1 -16.39 -30.46 -60.68
CA MET A 1 -17.48 -29.72 -59.97
C MET A 1 -17.04 -29.49 -58.54
N SER A 2 -16.41 -28.36 -58.29
CA SER A 2 -15.85 -28.00 -56.96
C SER A 2 -16.68 -26.85 -56.40
N HIS A 3 -17.36 -27.12 -55.30
CA HIS A 3 -18.08 -26.08 -54.56
C HIS A 3 -17.12 -25.36 -53.65
N VAL A 4 -16.88 -24.09 -53.94
CA VAL A 4 -16.21 -23.09 -53.08
C VAL A 4 -17.26 -22.46 -52.21
N ILE A 5 -17.09 -22.56 -50.86
CA ILE A 5 -17.90 -21.84 -49.85
C ILE A 5 -17.15 -20.56 -49.52
N PRO A 6 -17.76 -19.36 -49.57
CA PRO A 6 -17.10 -18.13 -49.19
C PRO A 6 -17.10 -17.92 -47.65
N LEU A 7 -15.91 -17.54 -47.14
CA LEU A 7 -15.71 -17.11 -45.74
C LEU A 7 -16.33 -15.71 -45.53
N PRO A 8 -16.92 -15.42 -44.37
CA PRO A 8 -17.40 -14.08 -44.05
C PRO A 8 -16.25 -13.18 -43.66
N VAL A 9 -16.37 -11.93 -44.12
CA VAL A 9 -15.49 -10.81 -43.86
C VAL A 9 -15.54 -10.45 -42.37
N ILE A 10 -14.41 -10.51 -41.69
CA ILE A 10 -14.25 -10.02 -40.30
C ILE A 10 -14.06 -8.50 -40.40
N GLN A 11 -15.08 -7.76 -39.97
CA GLN A 11 -14.94 -6.33 -39.72
C GLN A 11 -14.16 -6.13 -38.41
N THR A 12 -13.02 -5.49 -38.51
CA THR A 12 -12.19 -5.06 -37.39
C THR A 12 -12.93 -3.94 -36.64
N LEU A 13 -13.53 -4.30 -35.51
CA LEU A 13 -13.98 -3.31 -34.51
C LEU A 13 -12.77 -2.82 -33.71
N LYS A 14 -12.43 -1.57 -33.86
CA LYS A 14 -11.45 -0.88 -33.01
C LYS A 14 -11.95 -0.92 -31.56
N SER A 15 -11.23 -1.64 -30.71
CA SER A 15 -11.50 -1.64 -29.28
C SER A 15 -11.13 -0.30 -28.67
N ASN A 16 -12.11 0.39 -28.10
CA ASN A 16 -11.91 1.52 -27.22
C ASN A 16 -11.23 1.04 -25.91
N ARG A 17 -10.16 1.71 -25.56
CA ARG A 17 -9.40 1.50 -24.34
C ARG A 17 -10.30 1.59 -23.10
N CYS A 18 -10.41 0.51 -22.37
CA CYS A 18 -11.03 0.47 -21.06
C CYS A 18 -9.93 0.77 -20.02
N ASN A 19 -9.98 1.96 -19.40
CA ASN A 19 -9.12 2.29 -18.25
C ASN A 19 -9.75 1.69 -16.99
N SER A 20 -9.30 0.52 -16.58
CA SER A 20 -9.68 -0.08 -15.29
C SER A 20 -8.71 0.38 -14.19
N ASN A 21 -9.10 1.42 -13.46
CA ASN A 21 -8.45 1.79 -12.20
C ASN A 21 -9.07 0.97 -11.05
N VAL A 22 -8.33 0.01 -10.54
CA VAL A 22 -8.70 -0.76 -9.36
C VAL A 22 -8.31 0.05 -8.12
N PHE A 23 -9.30 0.54 -7.38
CA PHE A 23 -9.12 1.28 -6.13
C PHE A 23 -9.61 0.46 -4.94
N TRP A 24 -8.78 0.33 -3.92
CA TRP A 24 -9.20 -0.08 -2.58
C TRP A 24 -9.95 1.08 -1.93
N ALA A 25 -11.27 1.02 -1.90
CA ALA A 25 -12.10 2.03 -1.25
C ALA A 25 -12.64 1.48 0.08
N HIS A 26 -12.25 2.10 1.19
CA HIS A 26 -12.91 1.91 2.47
C HIS A 26 -14.22 2.68 2.49
N ARG A 27 -15.35 2.00 2.52
CA ARG A 27 -16.66 2.60 2.82
C ARG A 27 -17.10 2.20 4.22
N LYS A 28 -17.22 3.20 5.09
CA LYS A 28 -17.75 3.05 6.44
C LYS A 28 -19.26 2.85 6.36
N LEU A 29 -19.75 1.69 6.71
CA LEU A 29 -21.18 1.47 6.99
C LEU A 29 -21.36 1.43 8.51
N THR A 30 -22.16 2.36 9.01
CA THR A 30 -22.59 2.42 10.41
C THR A 30 -23.59 1.31 10.69
N LYS A 31 -23.18 0.33 11.42
CA LYS A 31 -23.77 -0.68 12.29
C LYS A 31 -23.19 -2.07 11.97
N GLY A 32 -22.27 -2.50 12.82
CA GLY A 32 -21.60 -3.80 12.76
C GLY A 32 -20.17 -3.67 12.22
N ASN A 33 -19.19 -4.06 13.05
CA ASN A 33 -17.76 -3.98 12.76
C ASN A 33 -17.35 -5.04 11.73
N TYR A 34 -17.56 -4.80 10.45
CA TYR A 34 -17.09 -5.67 9.38
C TYR A 34 -16.44 -4.85 8.28
N VAL A 35 -15.20 -5.17 7.97
CA VAL A 35 -14.50 -4.65 6.78
C VAL A 35 -14.88 -5.54 5.60
N ARG A 36 -15.70 -5.04 4.70
CA ARG A 36 -16.03 -5.71 3.45
C ARG A 36 -15.08 -5.24 2.37
N PHE A 37 -14.30 -6.14 1.79
CA PHE A 37 -13.56 -5.88 0.57
C PHE A 37 -14.52 -5.97 -0.62
N PHE A 38 -14.83 -4.83 -1.25
CA PHE A 38 -15.58 -4.78 -2.49
C PHE A 38 -14.69 -4.36 -3.64
N TRP A 39 -14.75 -5.12 -4.70
CA TRP A 39 -14.35 -4.71 -6.03
C TRP A 39 -15.52 -3.93 -6.63
N GLU A 40 -15.40 -2.64 -6.82
CA GLU A 40 -16.42 -1.83 -7.49
C GLU A 40 -15.87 -1.40 -8.84
N GLU A 41 -16.34 -2.05 -9.89
CA GLU A 41 -16.21 -1.62 -11.26
C GLU A 41 -17.13 -0.42 -11.48
N SER A 42 -16.57 0.76 -11.72
CA SER A 42 -17.35 1.98 -12.00
C SER A 42 -17.82 1.97 -13.46
N THR A 43 -18.88 1.25 -13.76
CA THR A 43 -19.63 1.45 -15.00
C THR A 43 -20.55 2.66 -14.83
N ARG A 44 -20.14 3.81 -15.35
CA ARG A 44 -21.06 4.93 -15.58
C ARG A 44 -21.95 4.59 -16.77
N GLN A 45 -23.16 4.11 -16.51
CA GLN A 45 -24.25 4.17 -17.49
C GLN A 45 -24.83 5.58 -17.49
N LEU A 46 -24.72 6.22 -18.64
CA LEU A 46 -25.48 7.43 -18.98
C LEU A 46 -26.94 7.04 -19.15
N SER A 47 -27.80 7.46 -18.24
CA SER A 47 -29.27 7.36 -18.40
C SER A 47 -29.80 8.58 -19.13
N PRO A 48 -30.70 8.43 -20.08
CA PRO A 48 -31.35 9.56 -20.75
C PRO A 48 -32.44 10.19 -19.85
N ARG A 49 -32.50 11.52 -19.89
CA ARG A 49 -33.57 12.31 -19.25
C ARG A 49 -34.92 11.94 -19.83
N ILE A 50 -35.85 11.56 -18.95
CA ILE A 50 -37.29 11.61 -19.24
C ILE A 50 -37.91 12.67 -18.33
N GLN A 51 -38.54 13.65 -18.97
CA GLN A 51 -39.43 14.68 -18.36
C GLN A 51 -40.78 14.04 -18.00
N GLY A 52 -41.40 14.49 -16.90
CA GLY A 52 -42.82 14.30 -16.66
C GLY A 52 -43.18 14.04 -15.19
N SER A 53 -43.63 15.08 -14.51
CA SER A 53 -44.34 14.99 -13.21
C SER A 53 -45.72 14.41 -13.39
N PRO A 54 -46.42 13.93 -12.30
CA PRO A 54 -47.21 14.86 -11.50
C PRO A 54 -47.19 14.62 -9.97
N ARG A 55 -47.60 15.67 -9.25
CA ARG A 55 -47.81 15.80 -7.82
C ARG A 55 -48.92 14.85 -7.32
N ILE A 56 -48.72 14.28 -6.13
CA ILE A 56 -49.82 13.86 -5.25
C ILE A 56 -49.60 14.46 -3.86
N GLN A 57 -50.66 15.11 -3.39
CA GLN A 57 -50.83 15.71 -2.06
C GLN A 57 -51.19 14.64 -1.02
N GLY A 58 -50.91 14.89 0.26
CA GLY A 58 -51.62 14.28 1.38
C GLY A 58 -50.74 13.88 2.56
N SER A 59 -50.76 14.76 3.57
CA SER A 59 -50.23 14.56 4.93
C SER A 59 -51.00 13.52 5.73
N PRO A 60 -50.58 13.13 6.96
CA PRO A 60 -50.85 13.95 8.14
C PRO A 60 -49.67 14.04 9.17
N ARG A 61 -49.68 15.17 9.88
CA ARG A 61 -48.83 15.46 11.03
C ARG A 61 -49.22 14.61 12.24
N ILE A 62 -48.24 13.94 12.85
CA ILE A 62 -48.36 13.43 14.22
C ILE A 62 -47.61 14.38 15.16
N ARG A 63 -48.37 14.97 16.09
CA ARG A 63 -47.85 15.78 17.21
C ARG A 63 -47.06 14.90 18.16
N ARG A 64 -45.84 15.30 18.50
CA ARG A 64 -45.08 14.80 19.66
C ARG A 64 -45.23 15.79 20.81
N SER A 65 -45.66 15.28 21.96
CA SER A 65 -45.71 15.98 23.23
C SER A 65 -44.30 16.18 23.83
N PRO A 66 -44.10 17.24 24.63
CA PRO A 66 -42.80 17.56 25.24
C PRO A 66 -42.74 16.95 26.65
N LEU A 67 -41.87 15.98 26.89
CA LEU A 67 -41.33 15.67 28.23
C LEU A 67 -40.23 14.60 28.09
N GLN A 68 -39.01 15.07 28.17
CA GLN A 68 -37.79 14.43 28.72
C GLN A 68 -36.52 15.05 28.10
N GLN A 69 -36.30 16.29 28.48
CA GLN A 69 -34.95 16.81 28.49
C GLN A 69 -34.49 16.78 29.95
N SER A 70 -33.67 15.81 30.29
CA SER A 70 -32.72 15.95 31.42
C SER A 70 -31.82 14.71 31.47
N ARG A 71 -30.51 15.00 31.57
CA ARG A 71 -29.39 14.07 31.84
C ARG A 71 -28.82 13.31 30.63
N TYR A 72 -27.91 13.99 29.93
CA TYR A 72 -26.63 13.42 29.44
C TYR A 72 -25.75 14.56 28.91
N ALA A 73 -25.19 15.30 29.83
CA ALA A 73 -24.08 16.24 29.55
C ALA A 73 -23.02 16.01 30.62
N SER A 74 -22.17 15.01 30.42
CA SER A 74 -20.83 14.93 31.04
C SER A 74 -20.19 13.58 30.70
N GLY A 75 -19.51 13.48 29.58
CA GLY A 75 -18.76 12.26 29.21
C GLY A 75 -17.79 12.42 28.05
N SER A 76 -17.91 13.48 27.27
CA SER A 76 -17.14 13.61 26.02
C SER A 76 -15.79 14.34 26.15
N ASN A 77 -15.47 14.93 27.31
CA ASN A 77 -14.22 15.72 27.48
C ASN A 77 -13.05 14.92 28.08
N LEU A 78 -13.27 13.73 28.64
CA LEU A 78 -12.20 12.94 29.25
C LEU A 78 -11.47 12.04 28.21
N VAL A 79 -12.15 11.57 27.17
CA VAL A 79 -11.56 10.71 26.14
C VAL A 79 -10.57 11.49 25.25
N TRP A 80 -10.84 12.77 24.96
CA TRP A 80 -9.94 13.62 24.17
C TRP A 80 -8.67 14.06 24.91
N ARG A 81 -8.68 14.12 26.25
CA ARG A 81 -7.48 14.42 27.04
C ARG A 81 -6.52 13.24 27.12
N ALA A 82 -7.03 12.00 27.21
CA ALA A 82 -6.19 10.81 27.22
C ALA A 82 -5.45 10.62 25.88
N HIS A 83 -6.13 10.88 24.73
CA HIS A 83 -5.50 10.80 23.41
C HIS A 83 -4.37 11.82 23.22
N ARG A 84 -4.53 13.04 23.75
CA ARG A 84 -3.50 14.08 23.62
C ARG A 84 -2.26 13.79 24.47
N GLN A 85 -2.41 13.17 25.64
CA GLN A 85 -1.28 12.78 26.48
C GLN A 85 -0.49 11.60 25.91
N HIS A 86 -1.13 10.65 25.26
CA HIS A 86 -0.43 9.51 24.65
C HIS A 86 0.43 9.92 23.45
N TRP A 87 -0.01 10.90 22.65
CA TRP A 87 0.78 11.46 21.54
C TRP A 87 1.96 12.33 22.01
N GLN A 88 1.84 13.05 23.13
CA GLN A 88 2.94 13.85 23.66
C GLN A 88 4.08 13.01 24.23
N TRP A 89 3.82 11.79 24.72
CA TRP A 89 4.86 10.88 25.21
C TRP A 89 5.72 10.28 24.08
N HIS A 90 5.19 10.12 22.88
CA HIS A 90 5.94 9.60 21.74
C HIS A 90 6.85 10.64 21.07
N THR A 91 6.53 11.92 21.16
CA THR A 91 7.36 12.99 20.57
C THR A 91 8.55 13.38 21.45
N SER A 92 8.49 13.15 22.77
CA SER A 92 9.57 13.55 23.71
C SER A 92 10.79 12.64 23.73
N ARG A 93 10.79 11.49 23.04
CA ARG A 93 11.94 10.60 22.89
C ARG A 93 12.51 10.56 21.48
N MET A 94 12.20 11.52 20.63
CA MET A 94 12.95 11.78 19.41
C MET A 94 14.27 12.47 19.74
N THR A 95 15.16 11.76 20.44
CA THR A 95 16.51 12.27 20.67
C THR A 95 17.36 12.05 19.43
N LYS A 96 17.59 13.17 18.73
CA LYS A 96 18.81 13.47 17.98
C LYS A 96 19.25 12.46 16.92
N ILE A 97 18.65 12.59 15.73
CA ILE A 97 19.47 12.46 14.54
C ILE A 97 20.58 13.52 14.69
N PRO A 98 21.88 13.20 14.51
CA PRO A 98 22.94 14.19 14.64
C PRO A 98 22.64 15.34 13.69
N THR A 99 22.39 16.51 14.21
CA THR A 99 22.35 17.75 13.42
C THR A 99 23.73 17.89 12.76
N PRO A 100 23.83 18.07 11.44
CA PRO A 100 25.08 18.38 10.81
C PRO A 100 25.63 19.65 11.50
N ARG A 101 26.84 19.53 12.02
CA ARG A 101 27.58 20.62 12.65
C ARG A 101 27.65 21.78 11.66
N ALA A 102 27.05 22.91 12.01
CA ALA A 102 27.13 24.13 11.23
C ALA A 102 28.62 24.48 11.05
N GLN A 103 29.17 24.12 9.90
CA GLN A 103 30.40 24.69 9.39
C GLN A 103 29.98 25.84 8.47
N THR A 104 30.21 27.06 8.97
CA THR A 104 30.19 28.27 8.17
C THR A 104 31.33 28.18 7.16
N ASN A 105 30.97 27.84 5.91
CA ASN A 105 31.80 28.13 4.76
C ASN A 105 30.88 28.62 3.65
N GLU A 106 30.95 29.91 3.36
CA GLU A 106 30.49 30.54 2.12
C GLU A 106 31.33 30.02 0.94
N ALA A 107 31.05 28.85 0.47
CA ALA A 107 31.44 28.37 -0.87
C ALA A 107 30.60 27.13 -1.19
N ALA A 108 29.78 27.24 -2.21
CA ALA A 108 28.86 26.23 -2.74
C ALA A 108 27.66 25.94 -1.82
N GLN A 109 26.58 26.67 -2.00
CA GLN A 109 25.21 26.18 -1.75
C GLN A 109 24.96 24.97 -2.67
N ALA A 110 25.42 23.80 -2.25
CA ALA A 110 24.92 22.56 -2.79
C ALA A 110 23.43 22.52 -2.39
N SER A 111 22.55 22.80 -3.32
CA SER A 111 21.12 22.66 -3.13
C SER A 111 20.84 21.26 -2.61
N SER A 112 20.08 21.13 -1.53
CA SER A 112 19.66 19.81 -1.03
C SER A 112 19.11 19.01 -2.20
N PRO A 113 19.45 17.69 -2.32
CA PRO A 113 19.01 16.87 -3.45
C PRO A 113 17.49 16.90 -3.57
N SER A 114 16.99 17.10 -4.79
CA SER A 114 15.55 17.11 -5.06
C SER A 114 14.98 15.71 -4.89
N LEU A 115 14.02 15.56 -3.99
CA LEU A 115 13.42 14.28 -3.61
C LEU A 115 12.00 14.15 -4.14
N ALA A 116 11.73 13.07 -4.86
CA ALA A 116 10.38 12.71 -5.31
C ALA A 116 9.89 11.41 -4.67
N VAL A 117 8.59 11.38 -4.37
CA VAL A 117 7.90 10.25 -3.72
C VAL A 117 6.71 9.84 -4.58
N THR A 118 6.66 8.58 -5.01
CA THR A 118 5.46 7.99 -5.61
C THR A 118 4.56 7.38 -4.54
N GLY A 119 3.29 7.13 -4.87
CA GLY A 119 2.37 6.44 -3.97
C GLY A 119 2.03 7.17 -2.68
N ALA A 120 2.26 8.50 -2.60
CA ALA A 120 2.03 9.30 -1.38
C ALA A 120 0.57 9.32 -0.89
N SER A 121 -0.40 8.98 -1.73
CA SER A 121 -1.80 8.76 -1.34
C SER A 121 -2.11 7.36 -0.79
N GLY A 122 -1.14 6.45 -0.87
CA GLY A 122 -1.23 5.07 -0.39
C GLY A 122 -0.71 4.90 1.05
N ASN A 123 -0.70 3.64 1.51
CA ASN A 123 -0.36 3.32 2.88
C ASN A 123 1.12 3.62 3.22
N VAL A 124 2.07 2.97 2.54
CA VAL A 124 3.50 3.14 2.83
C VAL A 124 4.01 4.50 2.33
N GLY A 125 3.72 4.86 1.07
CA GLY A 125 4.15 6.14 0.50
C GLY A 125 3.59 7.35 1.26
N GLY A 126 2.40 7.24 1.85
CA GLY A 126 1.81 8.26 2.73
C GLY A 126 2.59 8.43 4.04
N VAL A 127 3.02 7.33 4.66
CA VAL A 127 3.89 7.36 5.85
C VAL A 127 5.22 8.03 5.51
N VAL A 128 5.85 7.63 4.41
CA VAL A 128 7.11 8.20 3.93
C VAL A 128 6.99 9.71 3.71
N ALA A 129 6.00 10.13 2.93
CA ALA A 129 5.78 11.55 2.62
C ALA A 129 5.55 12.38 3.90
N ARG A 130 4.76 11.86 4.84
CA ARG A 130 4.51 12.52 6.13
C ARG A 130 5.78 12.67 6.95
N LEU A 131 6.53 11.59 7.14
CA LEU A 131 7.76 11.61 7.95
C LEU A 131 8.82 12.55 7.36
N LEU A 132 9.04 12.52 6.05
CA LEU A 132 10.00 13.42 5.40
C LEU A 132 9.57 14.89 5.49
N SER A 133 8.27 15.18 5.33
CA SER A 133 7.72 16.52 5.51
C SER A 133 7.87 17.01 6.97
N GLU A 134 7.62 16.15 7.97
CA GLU A 134 7.84 16.46 9.40
C GLU A 134 9.31 16.78 9.72
N HIS A 135 10.25 16.21 8.93
CA HIS A 135 11.68 16.55 9.01
C HIS A 135 12.07 17.78 8.17
N GLY A 136 11.10 18.48 7.60
CA GLY A 136 11.32 19.72 6.85
C GLY A 136 11.94 19.54 5.46
N LEU A 137 11.95 18.33 4.92
CA LEU A 137 12.48 18.06 3.58
C LEU A 137 11.48 18.49 2.50
N PRO A 138 11.92 19.25 1.48
CA PRO A 138 11.05 19.58 0.34
C PRO A 138 10.78 18.33 -0.50
N LEU A 139 9.50 18.09 -0.85
CA LEU A 139 9.05 16.89 -1.53
C LEU A 139 8.27 17.18 -2.79
N ARG A 140 8.55 16.41 -3.85
CA ARG A 140 7.70 16.29 -5.03
C ARG A 140 6.88 14.99 -4.89
N LEU A 141 5.55 15.10 -4.77
CA LEU A 141 4.66 13.95 -4.67
C LEU A 141 4.14 13.60 -6.06
N LEU A 142 4.62 12.49 -6.63
CA LEU A 142 4.25 12.02 -7.96
C LEU A 142 2.97 11.18 -7.86
N ALA A 143 1.90 11.60 -8.53
CA ALA A 143 0.59 10.96 -8.44
C ALA A 143 -0.19 11.02 -9.75
N ASN A 144 -0.90 9.95 -10.10
CA ASN A 144 -1.85 9.95 -11.24
C ASN A 144 -2.95 11.01 -11.07
N THR A 145 -3.35 11.26 -9.83
CA THR A 145 -4.38 12.24 -9.47
C THR A 145 -3.83 13.14 -8.35
N PRO A 146 -3.18 14.27 -8.67
CA PRO A 146 -2.55 15.14 -7.68
C PRO A 146 -3.47 15.64 -6.57
N SER A 147 -4.77 15.81 -6.86
CA SER A 147 -5.76 16.24 -5.84
C SER A 147 -5.99 15.23 -4.71
N ARG A 148 -5.54 13.98 -4.88
CA ARG A 148 -5.61 12.91 -3.87
C ARG A 148 -4.34 12.81 -3.01
N ALA A 149 -3.26 13.49 -3.42
CA ALA A 149 -2.04 13.53 -2.64
C ALA A 149 -2.26 14.30 -1.32
N PRO A 150 -1.60 13.88 -0.22
CA PRO A 150 -1.72 14.55 1.06
C PRO A 150 -1.17 15.99 0.96
N LYS A 151 -1.84 16.92 1.64
CA LYS A 151 -1.36 18.31 1.78
C LYS A 151 -0.40 18.37 2.96
N LEU A 152 0.89 18.40 2.67
CA LEU A 152 1.97 18.39 3.67
C LEU A 152 2.84 19.64 3.53
N PRO A 153 3.37 20.20 4.63
CA PRO A 153 4.33 21.29 4.58
C PRO A 153 5.54 20.95 3.70
N GLY A 154 5.95 21.87 2.85
CA GLY A 154 7.11 21.68 1.97
C GLY A 154 6.90 20.67 0.82
N ALA A 155 5.69 20.10 0.67
CA ALA A 155 5.39 19.16 -0.39
C ALA A 155 4.47 19.76 -1.46
N HIS A 156 4.73 19.43 -2.73
CA HIS A 156 3.86 19.77 -3.85
C HIS A 156 3.57 18.54 -4.71
N ALA A 157 2.32 18.40 -5.14
CA ALA A 157 1.88 17.26 -5.94
C ALA A 157 1.98 17.59 -7.45
N VAL A 158 2.55 16.64 -8.20
CA VAL A 158 2.70 16.70 -9.66
C VAL A 158 2.05 15.49 -10.29
N GLN A 159 1.37 15.67 -11.41
CA GLN A 159 0.80 14.57 -12.17
C GLN A 159 1.91 13.75 -12.81
N CYS A 160 1.88 12.44 -12.54
CA CYS A 160 2.83 11.48 -13.08
C CYS A 160 2.19 10.10 -13.12
N SER A 161 2.37 9.37 -14.23
CA SER A 161 1.96 7.98 -14.38
C SER A 161 3.20 7.06 -14.44
N TYR A 162 2.96 5.75 -14.25
CA TYR A 162 4.01 4.74 -14.44
C TYR A 162 4.14 4.39 -15.94
N GLU A 163 4.46 5.41 -16.73
CA GLU A 163 4.63 5.32 -18.18
C GLU A 163 5.82 6.19 -18.59
N ASP A 164 6.53 5.79 -19.64
CA ASP A 164 7.56 6.62 -20.24
C ASP A 164 6.96 7.59 -21.26
N THR A 165 6.41 8.69 -20.74
CA THR A 165 5.80 9.74 -21.53
C THR A 165 6.50 11.08 -21.33
N PRO A 166 6.37 12.05 -22.26
CA PRO A 166 6.89 13.40 -22.05
C PRO A 166 6.42 14.03 -20.73
N ALA A 167 5.17 13.78 -20.31
CA ALA A 167 4.61 14.29 -19.06
C ALA A 167 5.27 13.63 -17.83
N SER A 168 5.53 12.31 -17.87
CA SER A 168 6.23 11.61 -16.79
C SER A 168 7.68 12.07 -16.68
N ARG A 169 8.37 12.24 -17.81
CA ARG A 169 9.75 12.77 -17.85
C ARG A 169 9.82 14.20 -17.33
N GLU A 170 8.88 15.07 -17.69
CA GLU A 170 8.79 16.43 -17.15
C GLU A 170 8.56 16.42 -15.63
N ALA A 171 7.66 15.55 -15.14
CA ALA A 171 7.41 15.39 -13.72
C ALA A 171 8.64 14.90 -12.94
N LEU A 172 9.56 14.18 -13.59
CA LEU A 172 10.81 13.67 -13.03
C LEU A 172 12.00 14.62 -13.25
N SER A 173 11.86 15.64 -14.10
CA SER A 173 12.94 16.59 -14.41
C SER A 173 13.45 17.28 -13.14
N GLY A 174 14.78 17.29 -12.96
CA GLY A 174 15.45 17.86 -11.79
C GLY A 174 15.23 17.08 -10.48
N VAL A 175 14.74 15.84 -10.54
CA VAL A 175 14.71 14.93 -9.40
C VAL A 175 16.05 14.23 -9.30
N ASP A 176 16.71 14.35 -8.15
CA ASP A 176 17.96 13.65 -7.84
C ASP A 176 17.70 12.25 -7.29
N ILE A 177 16.75 12.15 -6.35
CA ILE A 177 16.41 10.93 -5.60
C ILE A 177 14.94 10.62 -5.78
N LEU A 178 14.63 9.41 -6.20
CA LEU A 178 13.26 8.93 -6.41
C LEU A 178 12.94 7.79 -5.45
N PHE A 179 11.89 7.95 -4.64
CA PHE A 179 11.26 6.80 -3.98
C PHE A 179 10.15 6.24 -4.88
N MET A 180 10.32 4.99 -5.29
CA MET A 180 9.38 4.26 -6.13
C MET A 180 8.67 3.17 -5.32
N VAL A 181 7.36 3.35 -5.08
CA VAL A 181 6.46 2.28 -4.61
C VAL A 181 6.05 1.45 -5.82
N SER A 182 5.85 0.16 -5.68
CA SER A 182 5.35 -0.68 -6.76
C SER A 182 3.96 -0.22 -7.25
N ALA A 183 3.72 -0.33 -8.56
CA ALA A 183 2.41 -0.03 -9.16
C ALA A 183 1.33 -0.98 -8.60
N PRO A 184 0.05 -0.59 -8.63
CA PRO A 184 -1.06 -1.48 -8.31
C PRO A 184 -0.99 -2.78 -9.11
N GLU A 185 -1.55 -3.84 -8.53
CA GLU A 185 -1.65 -5.14 -9.19
C GLU A 185 -2.46 -5.03 -10.48
N SER A 186 -1.82 -5.35 -11.59
CA SER A 186 -2.42 -5.37 -12.91
C SER A 186 -1.61 -6.27 -13.83
N GLU A 187 -2.21 -6.76 -14.91
CA GLU A 187 -1.56 -7.65 -15.87
C GLU A 187 -0.33 -6.97 -16.50
N ASP A 188 -0.42 -5.67 -16.76
CA ASP A 188 0.63 -4.83 -17.34
C ASP A 188 1.56 -4.19 -16.29
N ARG A 189 1.54 -4.69 -15.03
CA ARG A 189 2.33 -4.11 -13.91
C ARG A 189 3.82 -4.06 -14.21
N LEU A 190 4.36 -5.12 -14.79
CA LEU A 190 5.78 -5.16 -15.15
C LEU A 190 6.13 -4.10 -16.19
N ASP A 191 5.35 -4.02 -17.26
CA ASP A 191 5.59 -3.04 -18.34
C ASP A 191 5.57 -1.61 -17.79
N LYS A 192 4.62 -1.31 -16.89
CA LYS A 192 4.56 -0.03 -16.19
C LYS A 192 5.81 0.26 -15.37
N HIS A 193 6.29 -0.73 -14.62
CA HIS A 193 7.52 -0.56 -13.82
C HIS A 193 8.72 -0.27 -14.72
N LEU A 194 8.91 -1.07 -15.77
CA LEU A 194 10.04 -0.90 -16.69
C LEU A 194 10.01 0.46 -17.38
N ALA A 195 8.85 0.86 -17.90
CA ALA A 195 8.67 2.17 -18.53
C ALA A 195 8.96 3.32 -17.57
N PHE A 196 8.52 3.22 -16.32
CA PHE A 196 8.76 4.28 -15.33
C PHE A 196 10.23 4.36 -14.89
N VAL A 197 10.93 3.23 -14.78
CA VAL A 197 12.39 3.20 -14.52
C VAL A 197 13.13 3.86 -15.69
N ASP A 198 12.73 3.59 -16.94
CA ASP A 198 13.31 4.20 -18.12
C ASP A 198 13.09 5.72 -18.14
N ALA A 199 11.86 6.16 -17.81
CA ALA A 199 11.57 7.57 -17.71
C ALA A 199 12.40 8.26 -16.63
N ALA A 200 12.63 7.61 -15.47
CA ALA A 200 13.44 8.14 -14.39
C ALA A 200 14.90 8.30 -14.81
N ALA A 201 15.49 7.26 -15.42
CA ALA A 201 16.86 7.30 -15.92
C ALA A 201 17.05 8.38 -17.01
N ALA A 202 16.11 8.45 -17.97
CA ALA A 202 16.14 9.44 -19.05
C ALA A 202 15.97 10.88 -18.56
N SER A 203 15.36 11.09 -17.39
CA SER A 203 15.15 12.40 -16.75
C SER A 203 16.30 12.82 -15.84
N GLY A 204 17.35 11.99 -15.70
CA GLY A 204 18.55 12.30 -14.92
C GLY A 204 18.41 11.99 -13.42
N VAL A 205 17.47 11.17 -12.99
CA VAL A 205 17.42 10.65 -11.62
C VAL A 205 18.72 9.90 -11.35
N ARG A 206 19.38 10.23 -10.24
CA ARG A 206 20.70 9.65 -9.90
C ARG A 206 20.56 8.42 -9.00
N HIS A 207 19.60 8.44 -8.07
CA HIS A 207 19.40 7.39 -7.10
C HIS A 207 17.93 7.01 -6.99
N ILE A 208 17.64 5.72 -6.99
CA ILE A 208 16.28 5.19 -6.80
C ILE A 208 16.21 4.32 -5.55
N VAL A 209 15.33 4.68 -4.62
CA VAL A 209 14.92 3.80 -3.51
C VAL A 209 13.66 3.08 -3.95
N TYR A 210 13.74 1.77 -4.13
CA TYR A 210 12.63 0.97 -4.64
C TYR A 210 12.08 0.05 -3.54
N LEU A 211 10.77 0.19 -3.27
CA LEU A 211 10.05 -0.73 -2.39
C LEU A 211 9.79 -2.03 -3.15
N SER A 212 10.69 -2.96 -2.95
CA SER A 212 10.72 -4.29 -3.55
C SER A 212 10.05 -5.32 -2.63
N PHE A 213 10.24 -6.60 -2.91
CA PHE A 213 9.64 -7.67 -2.12
C PHE A 213 10.67 -8.77 -1.79
N MET A 214 10.47 -9.39 -0.62
CA MET A 214 11.27 -10.52 -0.14
C MET A 214 11.36 -11.64 -1.18
N LYS A 215 12.57 -12.25 -1.30
CA LYS A 215 12.80 -13.35 -2.26
C LYS A 215 12.44 -13.03 -3.70
N ALA A 216 12.54 -11.75 -4.13
CA ALA A 216 12.42 -11.39 -5.54
C ALA A 216 13.40 -12.21 -6.38
N ALA A 217 12.85 -13.06 -7.27
CA ALA A 217 13.57 -13.96 -8.17
C ALA A 217 12.72 -14.22 -9.41
N PRO A 218 13.32 -14.64 -10.55
CA PRO A 218 12.57 -14.84 -11.80
C PRO A 218 11.55 -15.99 -11.69
N ASP A 219 11.78 -16.93 -10.81
CA ASP A 219 10.96 -18.10 -10.53
C ASP A 219 10.35 -18.12 -9.12
N ALA A 220 10.32 -16.97 -8.44
CA ALA A 220 9.77 -16.86 -7.09
C ALA A 220 8.40 -17.51 -6.98
N THR A 221 8.14 -18.23 -5.89
CA THR A 221 6.83 -18.86 -5.65
C THR A 221 5.72 -17.81 -5.59
N PHE A 222 5.92 -16.73 -4.83
CA PHE A 222 5.01 -15.60 -4.87
C PHE A 222 5.10 -14.88 -6.22
N THR A 223 4.04 -15.00 -7.03
CA THR A 223 4.10 -14.58 -8.44
C THR A 223 4.40 -13.09 -8.63
N LEU A 224 3.94 -12.23 -7.72
CA LEU A 224 4.22 -10.79 -7.78
C LEU A 224 5.69 -10.46 -7.46
N ALA A 225 6.41 -11.30 -6.73
CA ALA A 225 7.84 -11.13 -6.49
C ALA A 225 8.68 -11.22 -7.77
N ARG A 226 8.18 -11.91 -8.80
CA ARG A 226 8.81 -11.98 -10.13
C ARG A 226 8.88 -10.61 -10.80
N THR A 227 7.79 -9.82 -10.70
CA THR A 227 7.79 -8.44 -11.23
C THR A 227 8.77 -7.55 -10.47
N HIS A 228 8.93 -7.75 -9.16
CA HIS A 228 9.94 -7.04 -8.38
C HIS A 228 11.35 -7.37 -8.82
N PHE A 229 11.66 -8.64 -9.07
CA PHE A 229 12.96 -9.07 -9.62
C PHE A 229 13.30 -8.37 -10.92
N HIS A 230 12.40 -8.42 -11.91
CA HIS A 230 12.64 -7.79 -13.21
C HIS A 230 12.76 -6.26 -13.10
N THR A 231 12.06 -5.64 -12.15
CA THR A 231 12.19 -4.20 -11.87
C THR A 231 13.57 -3.89 -11.27
N GLU A 232 14.03 -4.67 -10.29
CA GLU A 232 15.38 -4.53 -9.72
C GLU A 232 16.46 -4.66 -10.79
N GLU A 233 16.37 -5.65 -11.67
CA GLU A 233 17.30 -5.85 -12.77
C GLU A 233 17.29 -4.66 -13.76
N ARG A 234 16.08 -4.11 -14.06
CA ARG A 234 15.99 -2.91 -14.91
C ARG A 234 16.63 -1.69 -14.25
N ILE A 235 16.43 -1.50 -12.95
CA ILE A 235 17.06 -0.42 -12.20
C ILE A 235 18.58 -0.56 -12.24
N LYS A 236 19.13 -1.75 -11.98
CA LYS A 236 20.59 -2.00 -12.07
C LYS A 236 21.13 -1.71 -13.46
N ALA A 237 20.40 -2.09 -14.52
CA ALA A 237 20.80 -1.86 -15.89
C ALA A 237 20.68 -0.40 -16.36
N SER A 238 19.95 0.46 -15.63
CA SER A 238 19.71 1.85 -15.99
C SER A 238 20.90 2.78 -15.75
N GLY A 239 21.87 2.35 -14.95
CA GLY A 239 23.00 3.17 -14.52
C GLY A 239 22.72 4.09 -13.31
N MET A 240 21.49 4.16 -12.82
CA MET A 240 21.17 4.80 -11.54
C MET A 240 21.77 3.99 -10.39
N THR A 241 22.21 4.68 -9.33
CA THR A 241 22.44 3.99 -8.05
C THR A 241 21.12 3.65 -7.39
N TYR A 242 21.09 2.66 -6.50
CA TYR A 242 19.83 2.15 -5.96
C TYR A 242 19.92 1.76 -4.48
N THR A 243 18.76 1.72 -3.84
CA THR A 243 18.54 0.97 -2.60
C THR A 243 17.25 0.16 -2.76
N PHE A 244 17.34 -1.16 -2.66
CA PHE A 244 16.17 -2.02 -2.67
C PHE A 244 15.76 -2.33 -1.24
N LEU A 245 14.51 -2.00 -0.91
CA LEU A 245 13.87 -2.34 0.35
C LEU A 245 12.94 -3.53 0.07
N ARG A 246 13.43 -4.73 0.33
CA ARG A 246 12.66 -5.97 0.16
C ARG A 246 11.82 -6.20 1.40
N ASP A 247 10.60 -5.66 1.41
CA ASP A 247 9.66 -5.94 2.50
C ASP A 247 9.05 -7.35 2.40
N ASN A 248 8.59 -7.85 3.55
CA ASN A 248 7.80 -9.07 3.64
C ASN A 248 6.31 -8.69 3.62
N PHE A 249 5.43 -9.68 3.68
CA PHE A 249 3.99 -9.42 3.78
C PHE A 249 3.65 -8.51 4.96
N TYR A 250 2.69 -7.62 4.75
CA TYR A 250 2.32 -6.66 5.77
C TYR A 250 1.48 -7.27 6.88
N ALA A 251 1.83 -6.98 8.13
CA ALA A 251 1.04 -7.32 9.31
C ALA A 251 -0.39 -6.78 9.20
N ASP A 252 -0.54 -5.55 8.68
CA ASP A 252 -1.83 -4.92 8.40
C ASP A 252 -2.73 -5.74 7.46
N PHE A 253 -2.14 -6.47 6.52
CA PHE A 253 -2.88 -7.35 5.62
C PHE A 253 -3.49 -8.53 6.39
N PHE A 254 -2.70 -9.20 7.24
CA PHE A 254 -3.18 -10.35 8.02
C PHE A 254 -4.21 -9.94 9.09
N VAL A 255 -4.13 -8.72 9.63
CA VAL A 255 -5.15 -8.18 10.52
C VAL A 255 -6.50 -8.01 9.79
N ALA A 256 -6.46 -7.64 8.50
CA ALA A 256 -7.68 -7.43 7.70
C ALA A 256 -8.19 -8.69 6.99
N LEU A 257 -7.48 -9.81 7.09
CA LEU A 257 -7.73 -11.03 6.31
C LEU A 257 -8.90 -11.90 6.81
N PRO A 258 -9.22 -11.97 8.13
CA PRO A 258 -10.32 -12.81 8.61
C PRO A 258 -11.65 -12.44 7.94
N ASP A 259 -12.36 -13.46 7.45
CA ASP A 259 -13.70 -13.32 6.88
C ASP A 259 -14.78 -12.97 7.93
N GLU A 260 -16.05 -12.93 7.51
CA GLU A 260 -17.17 -12.59 8.40
C GLU A 260 -17.31 -13.59 9.56
N GLU A 261 -16.93 -14.84 9.36
CA GLU A 261 -16.93 -15.91 10.37
C GLU A 261 -15.64 -15.93 11.21
N GLY A 262 -14.69 -15.03 10.97
CA GLY A 262 -13.40 -14.95 11.67
C GLY A 262 -12.39 -15.98 11.19
N ARG A 263 -12.44 -16.43 9.93
CA ARG A 263 -11.55 -17.44 9.39
C ARG A 263 -10.52 -16.82 8.44
N ILE A 264 -9.30 -17.30 8.52
CA ILE A 264 -8.26 -17.12 7.50
C ILE A 264 -8.10 -18.44 6.77
N LEU A 265 -8.38 -18.45 5.45
CA LEU A 265 -8.32 -19.66 4.62
C LEU A 265 -7.09 -19.61 3.71
N GLY A 266 -6.35 -20.72 3.64
CA GLY A 266 -5.25 -20.82 2.67
C GLY A 266 -4.30 -22.00 2.89
N PRO A 267 -3.46 -22.32 1.88
CA PRO A 267 -2.55 -23.46 1.88
C PRO A 267 -1.16 -23.07 2.42
N ALA A 268 -1.08 -22.39 3.57
CA ALA A 268 0.21 -22.04 4.18
C ALA A 268 0.79 -23.17 5.09
N GLY A 269 0.00 -24.17 5.41
CA GLY A 269 0.44 -25.27 6.29
C GLY A 269 0.93 -24.73 7.64
N ASP A 270 2.13 -25.18 8.05
CA ASP A 270 2.85 -24.73 9.24
C ASP A 270 3.97 -23.72 8.91
N GLY A 271 3.97 -23.18 7.68
CA GLY A 271 4.95 -22.19 7.25
C GLY A 271 4.87 -20.91 8.07
N ARG A 272 6.01 -20.23 8.19
CA ARG A 272 6.16 -19.00 8.97
C ARG A 272 6.36 -17.80 8.06
N VAL A 273 5.96 -16.62 8.54
CA VAL A 273 6.11 -15.37 7.82
C VAL A 273 6.56 -14.25 8.76
N GLY A 274 7.67 -13.59 8.40
CA GLY A 274 8.20 -12.42 9.12
C GLY A 274 7.45 -11.15 8.75
N VAL A 275 6.18 -11.06 9.15
CA VAL A 275 5.31 -9.94 8.79
C VAL A 275 5.85 -8.60 9.27
N VAL A 276 5.71 -7.54 8.45
CA VAL A 276 6.16 -6.19 8.80
C VAL A 276 4.99 -5.19 8.83
N ALA A 277 4.99 -4.27 9.78
CA ALA A 277 4.02 -3.17 9.79
C ALA A 277 4.28 -2.20 8.63
N ARG A 278 3.22 -1.74 7.93
CA ARG A 278 3.35 -0.68 6.91
C ARG A 278 3.99 0.59 7.46
N GLU A 279 3.74 0.90 8.72
CA GLU A 279 4.38 2.04 9.42
C GLU A 279 5.90 1.83 9.53
N ASP A 280 6.38 0.61 9.80
CA ASP A 280 7.82 0.31 9.88
C ASP A 280 8.49 0.33 8.50
N ALA A 281 7.84 -0.24 7.48
CA ALA A 281 8.31 -0.12 6.10
C ALA A 281 8.45 1.36 5.68
N GLY A 282 7.48 2.18 6.04
CA GLY A 282 7.54 3.64 5.81
C GLY A 282 8.65 4.33 6.59
N ARG A 283 8.89 3.96 7.87
CA ARG A 283 9.97 4.51 8.69
C ARG A 283 11.36 4.15 8.15
N VAL A 284 11.57 2.89 7.78
CA VAL A 284 12.82 2.46 7.14
C VAL A 284 13.06 3.23 5.86
N THR A 285 12.05 3.33 5.01
CA THR A 285 12.14 4.10 3.76
C THR A 285 12.51 5.56 4.01
N ALA A 286 11.85 6.22 4.96
CA ALA A 286 12.15 7.61 5.30
C ALA A 286 13.58 7.77 5.87
N GLY A 287 14.04 6.81 6.68
CA GLY A 287 15.41 6.79 7.20
C GLY A 287 16.46 6.63 6.11
N VAL A 288 16.22 5.76 5.13
CA VAL A 288 17.08 5.58 3.96
C VAL A 288 17.11 6.85 3.09
N LEU A 289 15.96 7.48 2.86
CA LEU A 289 15.85 8.70 2.07
C LEU A 289 16.47 9.93 2.76
N ALA A 290 16.61 9.91 4.08
CA ALA A 290 17.30 10.96 4.83
C ALA A 290 18.84 10.90 4.68
N ASP A 291 19.39 9.72 4.44
CA ASP A 291 20.83 9.50 4.21
C ASP A 291 21.04 8.40 3.12
N PRO A 292 20.67 8.68 1.87
CA PRO A 292 20.68 7.65 0.81
C PRO A 292 22.08 7.16 0.45
N ALA A 293 23.11 8.00 0.63
CA ALA A 293 24.49 7.63 0.33
C ALA A 293 24.99 6.46 1.20
N ARG A 294 24.49 6.33 2.42
CA ARG A 294 24.83 5.23 3.32
C ARG A 294 24.34 3.87 2.81
N TYR A 295 23.28 3.86 2.02
CA TYR A 295 22.59 2.64 1.56
C TYR A 295 22.73 2.43 0.05
N GLU A 296 23.62 3.16 -0.59
CA GLU A 296 23.82 3.10 -2.04
C GLU A 296 24.22 1.70 -2.50
N ASN A 297 23.53 1.20 -3.53
CA ASN A 297 23.69 -0.12 -4.13
C ASN A 297 23.50 -1.29 -3.16
N GLN A 298 22.67 -1.09 -2.12
CA GLN A 298 22.34 -2.13 -1.15
C GLN A 298 20.92 -2.66 -1.35
N THR A 299 20.75 -3.90 -0.90
CA THR A 299 19.45 -4.55 -0.75
C THR A 299 19.24 -4.85 0.74
N LEU A 300 18.16 -4.35 1.30
CA LEU A 300 17.82 -4.48 2.71
C LEU A 300 16.50 -5.26 2.84
N ASP A 301 16.53 -6.36 3.57
CA ASP A 301 15.33 -7.10 3.94
C ASP A 301 14.61 -6.37 5.08
N VAL A 302 13.31 -6.09 4.92
CA VAL A 302 12.52 -5.33 5.88
C VAL A 302 11.41 -6.21 6.44
N THR A 303 11.56 -6.61 7.72
CA THR A 303 10.64 -7.51 8.41
C THR A 303 10.23 -6.94 9.77
N GLY A 304 9.19 -7.53 10.37
CA GLY A 304 8.91 -7.36 11.78
C GLY A 304 9.90 -8.13 12.67
N PRO A 305 9.65 -8.16 13.99
CA PRO A 305 10.60 -8.74 14.96
C PRO A 305 10.49 -10.26 15.07
N GLU A 306 9.47 -10.87 14.47
CA GLU A 306 9.12 -12.28 14.64
C GLU A 306 8.57 -12.89 13.35
N ALA A 307 8.82 -14.18 13.15
CA ALA A 307 8.19 -14.97 12.10
C ALA A 307 7.09 -15.84 12.72
N LEU A 308 5.86 -15.69 12.23
CA LEU A 308 4.66 -16.33 12.79
C LEU A 308 4.03 -17.30 11.80
N THR A 309 3.46 -18.40 12.30
CA THR A 309 2.52 -19.23 11.54
C THR A 309 1.16 -18.54 11.47
N LEU A 310 0.31 -18.95 10.53
CA LEU A 310 -1.07 -18.44 10.49
C LEU A 310 -1.89 -18.84 11.72
N GLU A 311 -1.58 -19.97 12.34
CA GLU A 311 -2.18 -20.37 13.60
C GLU A 311 -1.83 -19.39 14.72
N GLU A 312 -0.55 -19.04 14.89
CA GLU A 312 -0.11 -18.04 15.88
C GLU A 312 -0.72 -16.66 15.61
N ILE A 313 -0.82 -16.23 14.34
CA ILE A 313 -1.50 -14.99 13.91
C ILE A 313 -2.96 -15.00 14.38
N THR A 314 -3.71 -16.08 14.12
CA THR A 314 -5.13 -16.16 14.52
C THR A 314 -5.32 -16.22 16.03
N GLN A 315 -4.40 -16.85 16.77
CA GLN A 315 -4.40 -16.84 18.24
C GLN A 315 -4.19 -15.43 18.79
N ILE A 316 -3.25 -14.66 18.21
CA ILE A 316 -3.04 -13.25 18.59
C ILE A 316 -4.30 -12.44 18.31
N LEU A 317 -4.89 -12.56 17.12
CA LEU A 317 -6.13 -11.86 16.77
C LEU A 317 -7.28 -12.22 17.69
N THR A 318 -7.43 -13.50 18.07
CA THR A 318 -8.43 -13.97 19.04
C THR A 318 -8.27 -13.25 20.38
N ARG A 319 -7.03 -13.18 20.90
CA ARG A 319 -6.76 -12.48 22.17
C ARG A 319 -7.04 -10.99 22.09
N VAL A 320 -6.61 -10.34 21.02
CA VAL A 320 -6.75 -8.87 20.85
C VAL A 320 -8.20 -8.47 20.61
N TRP A 321 -8.94 -9.23 19.80
CA TRP A 321 -10.32 -8.88 19.44
C TRP A 321 -11.36 -9.39 20.43
N GLY A 322 -10.99 -10.33 21.32
CA GLY A 322 -11.91 -10.95 22.27
C GLY A 322 -13.00 -11.82 21.61
N ARG A 323 -12.77 -12.26 20.37
CA ARG A 323 -13.65 -13.19 19.62
C ARG A 323 -12.81 -14.21 18.86
N PRO A 324 -13.35 -15.41 18.60
CA PRO A 324 -12.60 -16.45 17.90
C PRO A 324 -12.17 -15.99 16.50
N VAL A 325 -10.91 -16.22 16.19
CA VAL A 325 -10.33 -16.17 14.84
C VAL A 325 -9.58 -17.48 14.64
N THR A 326 -9.78 -18.14 13.49
CA THR A 326 -9.21 -19.47 13.23
C THR A 326 -8.52 -19.52 11.87
N TYR A 327 -7.49 -20.35 11.78
CA TYR A 327 -6.87 -20.68 10.51
C TYR A 327 -7.49 -21.96 9.95
N VAL A 328 -7.98 -21.90 8.71
CA VAL A 328 -8.51 -23.04 7.96
C VAL A 328 -7.48 -23.45 6.91
N ARG A 329 -6.89 -24.62 7.10
CA ARG A 329 -5.89 -25.16 6.17
C ARG A 329 -6.61 -25.67 4.94
N GLU A 330 -6.32 -25.07 3.80
CA GLU A 330 -6.77 -25.53 2.49
C GLU A 330 -5.64 -26.27 1.77
N THR A 331 -6.00 -27.21 0.89
CA THR A 331 -5.09 -27.65 -0.17
C THR A 331 -4.96 -26.53 -1.22
N VAL A 332 -4.02 -26.64 -2.13
CA VAL A 332 -3.87 -25.67 -3.23
C VAL A 332 -5.13 -25.64 -4.10
N GLU A 333 -5.72 -26.79 -4.39
CA GLU A 333 -6.94 -26.94 -5.18
C GLU A 333 -8.14 -26.29 -4.48
N GLU A 334 -8.31 -26.55 -3.20
CA GLU A 334 -9.37 -25.91 -2.39
C GLU A 334 -9.19 -24.39 -2.33
N ALA A 335 -7.94 -23.92 -2.28
CA ALA A 335 -7.64 -22.50 -2.27
C ALA A 335 -8.02 -21.80 -3.58
N TYR A 336 -7.82 -22.43 -4.73
CA TYR A 336 -8.33 -21.91 -5.99
C TYR A 336 -9.85 -21.92 -6.02
N GLU A 337 -10.48 -22.97 -5.55
CA GLU A 337 -11.95 -23.10 -5.56
C GLU A 337 -12.61 -22.07 -4.64
N SER A 338 -12.13 -21.90 -3.41
CA SER A 338 -12.69 -20.97 -2.44
C SER A 338 -12.62 -19.50 -2.90
N ARG A 339 -11.69 -19.17 -3.78
CA ARG A 339 -11.50 -17.82 -4.32
C ARG A 339 -12.36 -17.49 -5.53
N LYS A 340 -12.98 -18.49 -6.18
CA LYS A 340 -13.90 -18.28 -7.32
C LYS A 340 -15.15 -17.48 -6.97
N LYS A 341 -15.46 -17.34 -5.69
CA LYS A 341 -16.52 -16.42 -5.22
C LYS A 341 -16.23 -14.95 -5.56
N TRP A 342 -14.99 -14.60 -5.86
CA TRP A 342 -14.59 -13.29 -6.36
C TRP A 342 -14.18 -13.42 -7.82
N PRO A 343 -14.99 -12.90 -8.78
CA PRO A 343 -14.61 -12.92 -10.19
C PRO A 343 -13.28 -12.20 -10.41
N ALA A 344 -12.31 -12.92 -10.96
CA ALA A 344 -10.95 -12.42 -11.18
C ALA A 344 -10.31 -13.11 -12.40
N ALA A 345 -9.26 -12.54 -12.96
CA ALA A 345 -8.43 -13.20 -13.96
C ALA A 345 -7.54 -14.29 -13.30
N GLN A 346 -7.10 -15.28 -14.09
CA GLN A 346 -6.31 -16.40 -13.56
C GLN A 346 -5.04 -15.93 -12.82
N TRP A 347 -4.32 -14.94 -13.37
CA TRP A 347 -3.12 -14.41 -12.72
C TRP A 347 -3.38 -13.82 -11.31
N GLN A 348 -4.59 -13.34 -11.03
CA GLN A 348 -4.98 -12.84 -9.70
C GLN A 348 -5.18 -14.00 -8.73
N TYR A 349 -5.86 -15.09 -9.16
CA TYR A 349 -5.96 -16.31 -8.36
C TYR A 349 -4.58 -16.89 -8.06
N ASP A 350 -3.70 -16.94 -9.08
CA ASP A 350 -2.31 -17.40 -8.92
C ASP A 350 -1.56 -16.54 -7.89
N SER A 351 -1.73 -15.22 -7.94
CA SER A 351 -1.13 -14.28 -6.99
C SER A 351 -1.65 -14.53 -5.56
N TRP A 352 -2.97 -14.66 -5.39
CA TRP A 352 -3.57 -14.87 -4.07
C TRP A 352 -3.21 -16.21 -3.45
N VAL A 353 -3.18 -17.29 -4.24
CA VAL A 353 -2.79 -18.63 -3.77
C VAL A 353 -1.28 -18.67 -3.48
N SER A 354 -0.48 -18.05 -4.34
CA SER A 354 0.98 -18.03 -4.19
C SER A 354 1.47 -17.28 -2.93
N THR A 355 0.67 -16.36 -2.37
CA THR A 355 0.91 -15.77 -1.06
C THR A 355 1.11 -16.86 0.00
N TYR A 356 0.19 -17.81 0.06
CA TYR A 356 0.21 -18.87 1.07
C TYR A 356 1.22 -19.97 0.75
N THR A 357 1.35 -20.34 -0.54
CA THR A 357 2.31 -21.38 -0.91
C THR A 357 3.76 -20.95 -0.74
N SER A 358 4.08 -19.65 -0.86
CA SER A 358 5.41 -19.12 -0.53
C SER A 358 5.70 -19.20 0.96
N ILE A 359 4.69 -18.98 1.81
CA ILE A 359 4.79 -19.17 3.27
C ILE A 359 5.01 -20.65 3.57
N ALA A 360 4.20 -21.54 2.98
CA ALA A 360 4.33 -23.00 3.17
C ALA A 360 5.72 -23.53 2.80
N ARG A 361 6.39 -22.93 1.82
CA ARG A 361 7.75 -23.28 1.40
C ARG A 361 8.85 -22.70 2.28
N GLY A 362 8.50 -21.90 3.31
CA GLY A 362 9.47 -21.24 4.18
C GLY A 362 10.22 -20.07 3.54
N GLU A 363 9.80 -19.63 2.35
CA GLU A 363 10.45 -18.49 1.67
C GLU A 363 10.27 -17.17 2.45
N MET A 364 9.20 -17.07 3.23
CA MET A 364 8.84 -15.90 4.01
C MET A 364 9.30 -15.95 5.48
N ASP A 365 9.94 -17.06 5.89
CA ASP A 365 10.47 -17.26 7.24
C ASP A 365 11.84 -16.56 7.41
N VAL A 366 11.79 -15.22 7.38
CA VAL A 366 12.95 -14.35 7.51
C VAL A 366 12.66 -13.26 8.53
N VAL A 367 13.60 -13.04 9.45
CA VAL A 367 13.60 -11.91 10.40
C VAL A 367 14.90 -11.16 10.25
N SER A 368 14.82 -9.84 10.06
CA SER A 368 15.97 -8.95 9.90
C SER A 368 16.01 -7.89 11.01
N THR A 369 17.16 -7.29 11.20
CA THR A 369 17.35 -6.16 12.13
C THR A 369 17.19 -4.79 11.47
N THR A 370 16.89 -4.75 10.17
CA THR A 370 16.89 -3.54 9.34
C THR A 370 16.05 -2.40 9.93
N VAL A 371 14.86 -2.71 10.47
CA VAL A 371 14.01 -1.68 11.08
C VAL A 371 14.75 -0.99 12.22
N ARG A 372 15.36 -1.76 13.12
CA ARG A 372 16.15 -1.21 14.24
C ARG A 372 17.39 -0.47 13.75
N ASP A 373 18.13 -1.06 12.82
CA ASP A 373 19.42 -0.53 12.33
C ASP A 373 19.28 0.81 11.60
N VAL A 374 18.18 0.97 10.86
CA VAL A 374 17.89 2.20 10.11
C VAL A 374 17.18 3.24 10.97
N THR A 375 16.22 2.83 11.81
CA THR A 375 15.34 3.75 12.51
C THR A 375 15.73 4.02 13.97
N GLY A 376 16.62 3.21 14.52
CA GLY A 376 16.97 3.22 15.94
C GLY A 376 15.85 2.77 16.88
N ARG A 377 14.80 2.12 16.35
CA ARG A 377 13.63 1.63 17.07
C ARG A 377 13.34 0.19 16.70
N ASP A 378 12.82 -0.55 17.66
CA ASP A 378 12.33 -1.89 17.39
C ASP A 378 11.13 -1.85 16.44
N PRO A 379 11.00 -2.85 15.55
CA PRO A 379 9.82 -3.02 14.74
C PRO A 379 8.60 -3.34 15.61
N LEU A 380 7.41 -2.96 15.14
CA LEU A 380 6.15 -3.31 15.77
C LEU A 380 5.92 -4.83 15.69
N THR A 381 5.52 -5.43 16.79
CA THR A 381 5.02 -6.81 16.81
C THR A 381 3.68 -6.92 16.11
N PHE A 382 3.31 -8.12 15.66
CA PHE A 382 2.00 -8.36 15.07
C PHE A 382 0.85 -8.00 16.03
N GLU A 383 1.03 -8.30 17.34
CA GLU A 383 0.04 -7.95 18.36
C GLU A 383 -0.16 -6.43 18.50
N GLU A 384 0.90 -5.65 18.46
CA GLU A 384 0.81 -4.18 18.49
C GLU A 384 0.07 -3.63 17.27
N VAL A 385 0.34 -4.17 16.06
CA VAL A 385 -0.40 -3.79 14.84
C VAL A 385 -1.88 -4.14 14.96
N ALA A 386 -2.21 -5.33 15.47
CA ALA A 386 -3.60 -5.74 15.70
C ALA A 386 -4.33 -4.83 16.71
N ARG A 387 -3.66 -4.44 17.80
CA ARG A 387 -4.19 -3.50 18.81
C ARG A 387 -4.42 -2.10 18.22
N LEU A 388 -3.47 -1.60 17.41
CA LEU A 388 -3.61 -0.30 16.74
C LEU A 388 -4.77 -0.30 15.73
N ALA A 389 -4.94 -1.37 14.99
CA ALA A 389 -6.05 -1.53 14.06
C ALA A 389 -7.41 -1.53 14.80
N LEU A 390 -7.52 -2.29 15.89
CA LEU A 390 -8.72 -2.32 16.75
C LEU A 390 -9.05 -0.93 17.31
N ALA A 391 -8.05 -0.22 17.83
CA ALA A 391 -8.23 1.13 18.41
C ALA A 391 -8.66 2.17 17.35
N SER A 392 -8.28 1.99 16.09
CA SER A 392 -8.69 2.86 14.98
C SER A 392 -10.03 2.50 14.35
N GLY A 393 -10.69 1.44 14.83
CA GLY A 393 -11.98 0.95 14.32
C GLY A 393 -11.85 0.31 12.92
N ARG A 394 -10.70 -0.24 12.64
CA ARG A 394 -10.40 -0.97 11.39
C ARG A 394 -10.49 -2.47 11.62
#